data_d302e35eee7fbe50818e830513f73a45
#
_entry.id   d302e35eee7fbe50818e830513f73a45
#
_cell.length_a   1.000
_cell.length_b   1.000
_cell.length_c   1.000
_cell.angle_alpha   90.00
_cell.angle_beta   90.00
_cell.angle_gamma   90.00
#
_symmetry.space_group_name_H-M   'P 1'
#
loop_
_entity.id
_entity.type
_entity.pdbx_description
1 polymer ?
#
loop_
_entity_poly.entity_id
_entity_poly.type
_entity_poly.pdbx_seq_one_letter_code
_entity_poly.pdbx_strand_id
1 'polypeptide(L)' 'MTAKVIPSQSIKMFRYRVHFLAKDLWKEKNPVGRMNLALQLADAATTLARLEVEEMHKFPQEPASLEALDSTEPEKF' A
#
# COMPACT_ATOMS: atom_id res chain seq x y z
N MET A 1 22.57 -15.35 0.19
CA MET A 1 22.30 -15.06 0.09
C MET A 1 21.75 -14.40 -0.24
N THR A 2 21.51 -14.09 -0.42
CA THR A 2 21.07 -13.58 -0.76
C THR A 2 20.17 -13.16 -0.89
N ALA A 3 19.67 -13.23 -0.85
CA ALA A 3 18.75 -13.09 -0.90
C ALA A 3 18.11 -12.12 -0.80
N LYS A 4 18.17 -11.67 -0.95
CA LYS A 4 17.77 -10.77 -0.79
C LYS A 4 16.63 -10.48 -1.21
N VAL A 5 16.06 -10.14 -0.81
CA VAL A 5 14.85 -9.83 -1.06
C VAL A 5 14.67 -8.93 -2.12
N ILE A 6 13.82 -9.07 -2.98
CA ILE A 6 13.59 -8.22 -4.07
C ILE A 6 12.53 -7.23 -3.73
N PRO A 7 12.86 -5.97 -3.73
CA PRO A 7 11.90 -4.95 -3.31
C PRO A 7 10.59 -4.98 -4.07
N SER A 8 10.65 -5.21 -5.35
CA SER A 8 9.41 -5.18 -6.09
C SER A 8 8.51 -6.34 -5.70
N GLN A 9 9.09 -7.45 -5.32
CA GLN A 9 8.29 -8.54 -4.85
C GLN A 9 7.66 -8.21 -3.52
N SER A 10 8.40 -7.55 -2.67
CA SER A 10 7.86 -7.15 -1.38
C SER A 10 6.68 -6.22 -1.55
N ILE A 11 6.81 -5.28 -2.46
CA ILE A 11 5.73 -4.35 -2.71
C ILE A 11 4.50 -5.09 -3.18
N LYS A 12 4.69 -6.01 -4.11
CA LYS A 12 3.58 -6.74 -4.65
C LYS A 12 2.88 -7.54 -3.58
N MET A 13 3.65 -8.19 -2.72
CA MET A 13 3.05 -8.96 -1.66
C MET A 13 2.26 -8.09 -0.72
N PHE A 14 2.77 -6.93 -0.39
CA PHE A 14 2.05 -6.05 0.51
C PHE A 14 0.83 -5.44 -0.15
N ARG A 15 0.88 -5.24 -1.45
CA ARG A 15 -0.31 -4.77 -2.16
C ARG A 15 -1.41 -5.81 -2.06
N TYR A 16 -1.07 -7.07 -2.25
CA TYR A 16 -2.05 -8.13 -2.12
C TYR A 16 -2.57 -8.20 -0.70
N ARG A 17 -1.67 -8.08 0.25
CA ARG A 17 -2.07 -8.17 1.63
C ARG A 17 -3.04 -7.09 1.99
N VAL A 18 -2.76 -5.87 1.57
CA VAL A 18 -3.66 -4.75 1.83
C VAL A 18 -5.00 -5.00 1.17
N HIS A 19 -4.96 -5.48 -0.05
CA HIS A 19 -6.18 -5.74 -0.79
C HIS A 19 -7.06 -6.79 -0.09
N PHE A 20 -6.46 -7.88 0.32
CA PHE A 20 -7.23 -8.93 0.97
C PHE A 20 -7.72 -8.52 2.36
N LEU A 21 -6.89 -7.80 3.09
CA LEU A 21 -7.32 -7.34 4.40
C LEU A 21 -8.49 -6.38 4.26
N ALA A 22 -8.44 -5.53 3.27
CA ALA A 22 -9.55 -4.60 3.05
C ALA A 22 -10.81 -5.34 2.68
N LYS A 23 -10.68 -6.35 1.84
CA LYS A 23 -11.82 -7.16 1.47
C LYS A 23 -12.41 -7.86 2.66
N ASP A 24 -11.56 -8.46 3.48
CA ASP A 24 -12.03 -9.18 4.64
C ASP A 24 -12.67 -8.23 5.64
N LEU A 25 -12.09 -7.06 5.79
CA LEU A 25 -12.65 -6.07 6.69
C LEU A 25 -14.06 -5.69 6.25
N TRP A 26 -14.25 -5.55 4.96
CA TRP A 26 -15.54 -5.16 4.44
C TRP A 26 -16.59 -6.23 4.71
N LYS A 27 -16.18 -7.48 4.71
CA LYS A 27 -17.10 -8.57 4.92
C LYS A 27 -17.30 -8.92 6.38
N GLU A 28 -16.39 -8.52 7.23
CA GLU A 28 -16.46 -8.93 8.63
C GLU A 28 -17.57 -8.24 9.35
N LYS A 29 -18.41 -9.01 10.04
CA LYS A 29 -19.52 -8.44 10.75
C LYS A 29 -19.27 -8.27 12.23
N ASN A 30 -18.35 -9.04 12.75
CA ASN A 30 -18.05 -8.96 14.17
C ASN A 30 -17.18 -7.74 14.46
N PRO A 31 -17.58 -6.88 15.40
CA PRO A 31 -16.80 -5.68 15.67
C PRO A 31 -15.37 -5.95 16.10
N VAL A 32 -15.14 -7.01 16.86
CA VAL A 32 -13.79 -7.33 17.28
C VAL A 32 -12.97 -7.79 16.09
N GLY A 33 -13.57 -8.57 15.22
CA GLY A 33 -12.90 -9.00 14.00
C GLY A 33 -12.57 -7.82 13.12
N ARG A 34 -13.51 -6.87 13.02
CA ARG A 34 -13.27 -5.68 12.22
C ARG A 34 -12.13 -4.86 12.78
N MET A 35 -12.08 -4.75 14.10
CA MET A 35 -11.00 -4.02 14.73
C MET A 35 -9.66 -4.66 14.42
N ASN A 36 -9.59 -5.98 14.56
CA ASN A 36 -8.34 -6.67 14.30
C ASN A 36 -7.92 -6.52 12.85
N LEU A 37 -8.86 -6.67 11.94
CA LEU A 37 -8.53 -6.53 10.53
C LEU A 37 -8.11 -5.11 10.19
N ALA A 38 -8.76 -4.13 10.81
CA ALA A 38 -8.40 -2.75 10.57
C ALA A 38 -6.99 -2.46 11.05
N LEU A 39 -6.64 -3.01 12.20
CA LEU A 39 -5.29 -2.80 12.71
C LEU A 39 -4.25 -3.45 11.82
N GLN A 40 -4.54 -4.65 11.35
CA GLN A 40 -3.63 -5.33 10.46
C GLN A 40 -3.51 -4.58 9.14
N LEU A 41 -4.63 -4.07 8.66
CA LEU A 41 -4.64 -3.32 7.42
C LEU A 41 -3.82 -2.05 7.54
N ALA A 42 -3.98 -1.35 8.66
CA ALA A 42 -3.22 -0.12 8.88
C ALA A 42 -1.72 -0.42 8.90
N ASP A 43 -1.36 -1.51 9.56
CA ASP A 43 0.04 -1.88 9.65
C ASP A 43 0.59 -2.25 8.27
N ALA A 44 -0.14 -3.06 7.54
CA ALA A 44 0.31 -3.46 6.22
C ALA A 44 0.37 -2.27 5.27
N ALA A 45 -0.59 -1.37 5.38
CA ALA A 45 -0.61 -0.20 4.52
C ALA A 45 0.56 0.73 4.81
N THR A 46 0.91 0.84 6.08
CA THR A 46 2.03 1.68 6.46
C THR A 46 3.33 1.11 5.88
N THR A 47 3.49 -0.19 5.99
CA THR A 47 4.67 -0.82 5.42
C THR A 47 4.70 -0.67 3.92
N LEU A 48 3.56 -0.85 3.29
CA LEU A 48 3.48 -0.69 1.85
C LEU A 48 3.85 0.73 1.45
N ALA A 49 3.36 1.71 2.20
CA ALA A 49 3.66 3.10 1.89
C ALA A 49 5.16 3.35 1.93
N ARG A 50 5.83 2.78 2.94
CA ARG A 50 7.25 2.94 3.03
C ARG A 50 7.96 2.31 1.86
N LEU A 51 7.54 1.12 1.47
CA LEU A 51 8.16 0.44 0.36
C LEU A 51 7.94 1.20 -0.93
N GLU A 52 6.76 1.77 -1.10
CA GLU A 52 6.49 2.54 -2.31
C GLU A 52 7.34 3.80 -2.37
N VAL A 53 7.55 4.43 -1.23
CA VAL A 53 8.41 5.60 -1.19
C VAL A 53 9.84 5.22 -1.55
N GLU A 54 10.30 4.10 -1.02
CA GLU A 54 11.65 3.66 -1.33
C GLU A 54 11.79 3.32 -2.80
N GLU A 55 10.75 2.73 -3.35
CA GLU A 55 10.79 2.37 -4.75
C GLU A 55 10.83 3.62 -5.61
N MET A 56 10.07 4.63 -5.22
CA MET A 56 10.06 5.87 -5.95
C MET A 56 11.45 6.51 -5.95
N HIS A 57 12.15 6.41 -4.83
CA HIS A 57 13.47 7.01 -4.75
C HIS A 57 14.48 6.32 -5.64
N LYS A 58 14.24 5.08 -6.00
CA LYS A 58 15.17 4.39 -6.85
C LYS A 58 15.09 4.83 -8.29
N PHE A 59 13.96 5.41 -8.68
CA PHE A 59 13.76 5.83 -10.04
C PHE A 59 13.58 7.33 -10.08
N PRO A 60 14.26 8.02 -11.00
CA PRO A 60 14.10 9.46 -11.09
C PRO A 60 12.67 9.80 -11.41
N GLN A 61 12.14 10.76 -10.69
CA GLN A 61 10.79 11.18 -10.92
C GLN A 61 10.81 12.50 -11.63
N GLU A 62 9.92 12.66 -12.55
CA GLU A 62 9.87 13.92 -13.25
C GLU A 62 8.89 14.81 -12.59
N PRO A 63 9.19 16.07 -12.51
CA PRO A 63 8.27 17.03 -11.93
C PRO A 63 6.90 16.99 -12.58
N ALA A 64 6.89 16.75 -13.85
CA ALA A 64 5.63 16.68 -14.56
C ALA A 64 4.75 15.58 -14.00
N SER A 65 5.34 14.50 -13.61
CA SER A 65 4.58 13.42 -13.04
C SER A 65 3.91 13.84 -11.75
N LEU A 66 4.63 14.58 -10.97
CA LEU A 66 4.06 15.02 -9.71
C LEU A 66 2.93 15.98 -9.97
N GLU A 67 3.09 16.82 -10.94
CA GLU A 67 2.04 17.75 -11.25
C GLU A 67 0.82 17.03 -11.74
N ALA A 68 1.02 16.01 -12.51
CA ALA A 68 -0.09 15.25 -13.01
C ALA A 68 -0.85 14.61 -11.87
N LEU A 69 -0.14 14.10 -10.91
CA LEU A 69 -0.80 13.50 -9.77
C LEU A 69 -1.61 14.52 -9.04
N ASP A 70 -1.03 15.69 -8.87
CA ASP A 70 -1.73 16.71 -8.21
C ASP A 70 -2.97 17.05 -8.91
N SER A 71 -2.93 17.19 -10.19
CA SER A 71 -4.08 17.63 -10.88
C SER A 71 -5.14 16.59 -10.92
N THR A 72 -4.79 15.38 -10.78
CA THR A 72 -5.76 14.45 -10.83
C THR A 72 -6.48 14.29 -9.64
N GLU A 73 -6.32 14.64 -8.80
CA GLU A 73 -6.86 14.36 -7.77
C GLU A 73 -7.96 14.31 -7.39
N PRO A 74 -8.25 14.49 -7.17
CA PRO A 74 -9.01 14.31 -6.41
C PRO A 74 -10.27 14.27 -6.52
N GLU A 75 -10.70 14.73 -7.03
CA GLU A 75 -11.82 14.83 -7.06
C GLU A 75 -12.56 13.80 -7.16
N LYS A 76 -12.23 12.94 -7.39
CA LYS A 76 -12.83 11.91 -7.58
C LYS A 76 -13.45 11.37 -6.55
N PHE A 77 -13.39 11.43 -5.56
CA PHE A 77 -14.01 10.80 -4.59
C PHE A 77 -15.00 11.47 -4.17
#